data_9a379f7d0eee3070c388163717a0d10b
#
_entry.id   9a379f7d0eee3070c388163717a0d10b
#
_cell.length_a   1.000
_cell.length_b   1.000
_cell.length_c   1.000
_cell.angle_alpha   90.00
_cell.angle_beta   90.00
_cell.angle_gamma   90.00
#
_symmetry.space_group_name_H-M   'P 1'
#
loop_
_entity.id
_entity.type
_entity.pdbx_description
1 polymer ?
#
loop_
_entity_poly.entity_id
_entity_poly.type
_entity_poly.pdbx_seq_one_letter_code
_entity_poly.pdbx_strand_id
1 'polypeptide(L)'
;MKQYHTLLTRVLSEGVKKEDRTGTGTISIFGHQMRFNMEEGFPLLTTKKLHLKSILYELLWFLQGDTNAKYLQDHGVRIWNEWADANGDLGHIYGYQWRSWPDYKGGAIDQITEAVETIRKNPDSRRIIVSAWNVGDLENMNLPPCHAFFQFYVADGRLSLQLYQRSADIFLGVPFNIASYALLLQMMAQVTGLRAGDFVHTLGDAHIYTNHLEQVELQLTRDFRPLPTMKINPEVKSIFDFKYEDFTLENYDPHPHIKGDVAV
;
A
#
# COMPACT_ATOMS: atom_id res chain seq x y z
N MET A 1 -2.37 -15.60 4.12
CA MET A 1 -1.08 -15.02 3.61
C MET A 1 -0.26 -15.99 2.76
N LYS A 2 -0.86 -17.10 2.36
CA LYS A 2 -0.23 -18.10 1.47
C LYS A 2 0.20 -17.47 0.13
N GLN A 3 -0.61 -16.55 -0.41
CA GLN A 3 -0.36 -15.84 -1.67
C GLN A 3 1.01 -15.12 -1.67
N TYR A 4 1.35 -14.47 -0.56
CA TYR A 4 2.63 -13.79 -0.41
C TYR A 4 3.82 -14.77 -0.36
N HIS A 5 3.69 -15.90 0.35
CA HIS A 5 4.73 -16.94 0.36
C HIS A 5 4.90 -17.59 -1.02
N THR A 6 3.80 -17.78 -1.76
CA THR A 6 3.85 -18.25 -3.15
C THR A 6 4.66 -17.29 -4.03
N LEU A 7 4.49 -15.97 -3.84
CA LEU A 7 5.28 -14.96 -4.54
C LEU A 7 6.78 -15.07 -4.19
N LEU A 8 7.12 -15.14 -2.89
CA LEU A 8 8.52 -15.30 -2.45
C LEU A 8 9.17 -16.53 -3.08
N THR A 9 8.50 -17.68 -3.00
CA THR A 9 8.97 -18.95 -3.56
C THR A 9 9.17 -18.85 -5.07
N ARG A 10 8.21 -18.24 -5.76
CA ARG A 10 8.27 -18.06 -7.22
C ARG A 10 9.47 -17.21 -7.64
N VAL A 11 9.71 -16.09 -6.94
CA VAL A 11 10.86 -15.21 -7.27
C VAL A 11 12.19 -15.92 -7.02
N LEU A 12 12.30 -16.70 -5.93
CA LEU A 12 13.54 -17.47 -5.67
C LEU A 12 13.79 -18.55 -6.73
N SER A 13 12.72 -19.18 -7.26
CA SER A 13 12.85 -20.32 -8.20
C SER A 13 12.91 -19.93 -9.68
N GLU A 14 12.21 -18.85 -10.07
CA GLU A 14 12.04 -18.45 -11.47
C GLU A 14 12.71 -17.10 -11.78
N GLY A 15 13.12 -16.34 -10.74
CA GLY A 15 13.61 -14.99 -10.89
C GLY A 15 14.97 -14.90 -11.58
N VAL A 16 15.16 -13.81 -12.29
CA VAL A 16 16.42 -13.48 -12.99
C VAL A 16 17.19 -12.46 -12.16
N LYS A 17 18.50 -12.68 -12.03
CA LYS A 17 19.41 -11.72 -11.39
C LYS A 17 19.53 -10.47 -12.25
N LYS A 18 19.39 -9.30 -11.62
CA LYS A 18 19.53 -7.99 -12.26
C LYS A 18 20.33 -7.05 -11.38
N GLU A 19 21.10 -6.21 -12.02
CA GLU A 19 21.64 -5.01 -11.39
C GLU A 19 20.51 -4.01 -11.16
N ASP A 20 20.64 -3.16 -10.15
CA ASP A 20 19.69 -2.11 -9.84
C ASP A 20 20.40 -0.78 -9.53
N ARG A 21 19.62 0.29 -9.42
CA ARG A 21 20.14 1.65 -9.17
C ARG A 21 20.97 1.75 -7.88
N THR A 22 20.66 0.93 -6.88
CA THR A 22 21.34 0.96 -5.57
C THR A 22 22.68 0.20 -5.57
N GLY A 23 22.97 -0.59 -6.61
CA GLY A 23 24.14 -1.46 -6.68
C GLY A 23 24.07 -2.71 -5.78
N THR A 24 22.94 -2.92 -5.08
CA THR A 24 22.72 -4.10 -4.22
C THR A 24 22.49 -5.36 -5.06
N GLY A 25 21.82 -5.21 -6.20
CA GLY A 25 21.36 -6.30 -7.06
C GLY A 25 20.05 -6.93 -6.56
N THR A 26 19.30 -7.49 -7.50
CA THR A 26 18.00 -8.11 -7.24
C THR A 26 17.85 -9.46 -7.92
N ILE A 27 16.93 -10.28 -7.43
CA ILE A 27 16.32 -11.40 -8.16
C ILE A 27 14.88 -11.00 -8.42
N SER A 28 14.45 -10.98 -9.69
CA SER A 28 13.12 -10.47 -10.05
C SER A 28 12.38 -11.31 -11.06
N ILE A 29 11.06 -11.24 -11.01
CA ILE A 29 10.12 -11.67 -12.05
C ILE A 29 9.31 -10.48 -12.54
N PHE A 30 8.79 -10.55 -13.77
CA PHE A 30 7.89 -9.53 -14.30
C PHE A 30 6.47 -10.08 -14.37
N GLY A 31 5.58 -9.44 -13.62
CA GLY A 31 4.16 -9.78 -13.57
C GLY A 31 3.81 -10.87 -12.54
N HIS A 32 3.08 -10.46 -11.51
CA HIS A 32 2.45 -11.37 -10.54
C HIS A 32 1.18 -10.73 -9.97
N GLN A 33 0.19 -11.56 -9.61
CA GLN A 33 -1.02 -11.07 -8.97
C GLN A 33 -1.35 -11.91 -7.75
N MET A 34 -1.68 -11.23 -6.65
CA MET A 34 -2.22 -11.82 -5.42
C MET A 34 -3.64 -11.33 -5.20
N ARG A 35 -4.47 -12.17 -4.57
CA ARG A 35 -5.84 -11.82 -4.18
C ARG A 35 -6.05 -12.17 -2.71
N PHE A 36 -6.63 -11.22 -1.98
CA PHE A 36 -6.93 -11.33 -0.56
C PHE A 36 -8.43 -11.08 -0.36
N ASN A 37 -9.16 -12.10 0.09
CA ASN A 37 -10.56 -11.93 0.46
C ASN A 37 -10.64 -11.31 1.86
N MET A 38 -11.23 -10.13 1.97
CA MET A 38 -11.31 -9.40 3.24
C MET A 38 -12.22 -10.06 4.29
N GLU A 39 -13.04 -11.02 3.89
CA GLU A 39 -13.85 -11.83 4.82
C GLU A 39 -13.01 -12.89 5.57
N GLU A 40 -11.83 -13.27 5.05
CA GLU A 40 -10.91 -14.20 5.72
C GLU A 40 -10.12 -13.56 6.87
N GLY A 41 -10.16 -12.24 7.00
CA GLY A 41 -9.44 -11.45 7.98
C GLY A 41 -8.59 -10.35 7.34
N PHE A 42 -7.98 -9.51 8.18
CA PHE A 42 -7.14 -8.43 7.70
C PHE A 42 -5.78 -8.97 7.24
N PRO A 43 -5.34 -8.72 5.98
CA PRO A 43 -4.16 -9.34 5.41
C PRO A 43 -2.85 -8.71 5.91
N LEU A 44 -2.62 -8.76 7.21
CA LEU A 44 -1.36 -8.40 7.85
C LEU A 44 -0.52 -9.65 8.06
N LEU A 45 0.73 -9.64 7.58
CA LEU A 45 1.62 -10.81 7.65
C LEU A 45 1.76 -11.36 9.07
N THR A 46 1.65 -12.67 9.20
CA THR A 46 1.89 -13.39 10.47
C THR A 46 3.25 -14.08 10.50
N THR A 47 3.90 -14.29 9.36
CA THR A 47 5.23 -14.93 9.28
C THR A 47 6.39 -13.99 9.64
N LYS A 48 6.14 -12.69 9.72
CA LYS A 48 6.99 -11.71 10.41
C LYS A 48 6.14 -10.56 10.94
N LYS A 49 6.50 -10.03 12.11
CA LYS A 49 5.81 -8.87 12.69
C LYS A 49 6.04 -7.62 11.85
N LEU A 50 4.97 -6.91 11.52
CA LEU A 50 4.99 -5.62 10.84
C LEU A 50 4.71 -4.47 11.81
N HIS A 51 5.22 -3.28 11.51
CA HIS A 51 5.00 -2.07 12.30
C HIS A 51 3.73 -1.36 11.82
N LEU A 52 2.57 -1.81 12.31
CA LEU A 52 1.24 -1.29 11.91
C LEU A 52 1.12 0.23 12.06
N LYS A 53 1.73 0.79 13.10
CA LYS A 53 1.71 2.25 13.34
C LYS A 53 2.22 3.03 12.13
N SER A 54 3.31 2.59 11.50
CA SER A 54 3.83 3.24 10.30
C SER A 54 2.86 3.13 9.12
N ILE A 55 2.23 1.98 8.94
CA ILE A 55 1.25 1.75 7.86
C ILE A 55 0.04 2.68 8.00
N LEU A 56 -0.50 2.80 9.21
CA LEU A 56 -1.65 3.65 9.51
C LEU A 56 -1.34 5.14 9.27
N TYR A 57 -0.24 5.64 9.87
CA TYR A 57 0.11 7.05 9.71
C TYR A 57 0.47 7.42 8.27
N GLU A 58 1.13 6.53 7.52
CA GLU A 58 1.43 6.76 6.10
C GLU A 58 0.14 6.89 5.28
N LEU A 59 -0.83 5.97 5.45
CA LEU A 59 -2.09 6.04 4.72
C LEU A 59 -2.89 7.31 5.06
N LEU A 60 -2.97 7.66 6.35
CA LEU A 60 -3.65 8.89 6.78
C LEU A 60 -2.97 10.13 6.22
N TRP A 61 -1.64 10.15 6.17
CA TRP A 61 -0.85 11.22 5.59
C TRP A 61 -1.11 11.38 4.07
N PHE A 62 -1.17 10.27 3.31
CA PHE A 62 -1.57 10.32 1.91
C PHE A 62 -2.98 10.88 1.72
N LEU A 63 -3.93 10.45 2.56
CA LEU A 63 -5.33 10.92 2.50
C LEU A 63 -5.49 12.40 2.86
N GLN A 64 -4.58 12.96 3.65
CA GLN A 64 -4.54 14.41 3.91
C GLN A 64 -3.98 15.21 2.73
N GLY A 65 -3.39 14.56 1.73
CA GLY A 65 -2.73 15.24 0.61
C GLY A 65 -1.38 15.85 0.98
N ASP A 66 -0.86 15.53 2.16
CA ASP A 66 0.42 16.03 2.66
C ASP A 66 1.59 15.27 2.02
N THR A 67 2.69 15.97 1.82
CA THR A 67 3.94 15.46 1.23
C THR A 67 5.17 15.74 2.10
N ASN A 68 4.98 16.37 3.26
CA ASN A 68 6.07 16.65 4.16
C ASN A 68 6.19 15.55 5.23
N ALA A 69 7.39 14.94 5.32
CA ALA A 69 7.70 13.86 6.25
C ALA A 69 7.61 14.26 7.73
N LYS A 70 7.55 15.57 8.03
CA LYS A 70 7.46 16.07 9.41
C LYS A 70 6.24 15.50 10.15
N TYR A 71 5.08 15.42 9.50
CA TYR A 71 3.90 14.80 10.08
C TYR A 71 4.19 13.37 10.56
N LEU A 72 4.85 12.56 9.73
CA LEU A 72 5.23 11.19 10.08
C LEU A 72 6.26 11.17 11.22
N GLN A 73 7.27 12.03 11.17
CA GLN A 73 8.32 12.14 12.19
C GLN A 73 7.76 12.53 13.56
N ASP A 74 6.82 13.48 13.62
CA ASP A 74 6.14 13.92 14.85
C ASP A 74 5.36 12.76 15.50
N HIS A 75 4.95 11.75 14.72
CA HIS A 75 4.33 10.52 15.21
C HIS A 75 5.30 9.35 15.37
N GLY A 76 6.63 9.58 15.24
CA GLY A 76 7.66 8.56 15.40
C GLY A 76 7.78 7.58 14.23
N VAL A 77 7.27 7.95 13.05
CA VAL A 77 7.37 7.19 11.79
C VAL A 77 8.48 7.81 10.94
N ARG A 78 9.42 6.96 10.48
CA ARG A 78 10.64 7.43 9.80
C ARG A 78 10.85 6.78 8.42
N ILE A 79 9.85 6.10 7.90
CA ILE A 79 9.97 5.30 6.67
C ILE A 79 10.19 6.13 5.39
N TRP A 80 10.05 7.46 5.47
CA TRP A 80 10.25 8.39 4.36
C TRP A 80 11.47 9.32 4.52
N ASN A 81 12.22 9.21 5.63
CA ASN A 81 13.31 10.14 5.94
C ASN A 81 14.42 10.14 4.89
N GLU A 82 14.70 9.01 4.25
CA GLU A 82 15.80 8.85 3.29
C GLU A 82 15.55 9.56 1.97
N TRP A 83 14.29 9.88 1.66
CA TRP A 83 13.89 10.56 0.42
C TRP A 83 13.46 12.01 0.63
N ALA A 84 13.27 12.43 1.89
CA ALA A 84 12.90 13.79 2.21
C ALA A 84 14.10 14.74 2.05
N ASP A 85 13.84 15.97 1.55
CA ASP A 85 14.84 17.02 1.51
C ASP A 85 15.16 17.58 2.91
N ALA A 86 16.01 18.60 2.98
CA ALA A 86 16.39 19.23 4.25
C ALA A 86 15.22 19.87 5.02
N ASN A 87 14.11 20.17 4.33
CA ASN A 87 12.89 20.74 4.91
C ASN A 87 11.84 19.66 5.22
N GLY A 88 12.14 18.40 4.93
CA GLY A 88 11.23 17.28 5.08
C GLY A 88 10.27 17.09 3.91
N ASP A 89 10.42 17.84 2.82
CA ASP A 89 9.55 17.76 1.66
C ASP A 89 9.95 16.60 0.73
N LEU A 90 8.95 15.95 0.15
CA LEU A 90 9.08 14.83 -0.76
C LEU A 90 8.60 15.17 -2.18
N GLY A 91 8.17 16.41 -2.41
CA GLY A 91 7.60 16.85 -3.67
C GLY A 91 6.20 16.29 -3.92
N HIS A 92 5.77 16.26 -5.16
CA HIS A 92 4.39 15.97 -5.55
C HIS A 92 4.05 14.47 -5.54
N ILE A 93 4.48 13.74 -4.49
CA ILE A 93 4.23 12.30 -4.37
C ILE A 93 2.77 11.97 -4.00
N TYR A 94 2.44 10.73 -3.91
CA TYR A 94 1.15 10.07 -3.59
C TYR A 94 0.02 10.98 -3.09
N GLY A 95 0.14 11.59 -1.90
CA GLY A 95 -0.89 12.43 -1.31
C GLY A 95 -1.26 13.62 -2.17
N TYR A 96 -0.26 14.29 -2.75
CA TYR A 96 -0.49 15.41 -3.67
C TYR A 96 -1.26 14.94 -4.91
N GLN A 97 -0.82 13.87 -5.56
CA GLN A 97 -1.49 13.35 -6.76
C GLN A 97 -2.92 12.88 -6.47
N TRP A 98 -3.15 12.23 -5.33
CA TRP A 98 -4.48 11.75 -4.95
C TRP A 98 -5.47 12.87 -4.66
N ARG A 99 -5.00 13.99 -4.09
CA ARG A 99 -5.85 15.05 -3.54
C ARG A 99 -5.80 16.37 -4.30
N SER A 100 -4.78 16.58 -5.13
CA SER A 100 -4.52 17.86 -5.79
C SER A 100 -3.94 17.67 -7.19
N TRP A 101 -4.43 16.68 -7.95
CA TRP A 101 -3.99 16.45 -9.32
C TRP A 101 -4.23 17.70 -10.17
N PRO A 102 -3.21 18.28 -10.83
CA PRO A 102 -3.37 19.49 -11.64
C PRO A 102 -4.34 19.29 -12.81
N ASP A 103 -5.30 20.18 -12.99
CA ASP A 103 -6.18 20.18 -14.16
C ASP A 103 -5.71 21.19 -15.23
N TYR A 104 -6.18 21.02 -16.45
CA TYR A 104 -5.82 21.90 -17.58
C TYR A 104 -6.43 23.30 -17.46
N LYS A 105 -7.30 23.56 -16.47
CA LYS A 105 -7.97 24.85 -16.26
C LYS A 105 -7.30 25.66 -15.15
N GLY A 106 -6.19 25.17 -14.61
CA GLY A 106 -5.45 25.79 -13.53
C GLY A 106 -6.04 25.52 -12.14
N GLY A 107 -6.90 24.51 -12.02
CA GLY A 107 -7.44 24.00 -10.76
C GLY A 107 -6.75 22.70 -10.33
N ALA A 108 -7.39 22.00 -9.40
CA ALA A 108 -6.98 20.68 -8.92
C ALA A 108 -8.15 19.71 -8.84
N ILE A 109 -7.86 18.44 -9.10
CA ILE A 109 -8.81 17.32 -9.02
C ILE A 109 -8.48 16.52 -7.75
N ASP A 110 -9.46 16.37 -6.86
CA ASP A 110 -9.39 15.48 -5.72
C ASP A 110 -9.93 14.10 -6.12
N GLN A 111 -9.02 13.23 -6.55
CA GLN A 111 -9.36 11.90 -7.06
C GLN A 111 -10.03 11.01 -5.99
N ILE A 112 -9.68 11.18 -4.70
CA ILE A 112 -10.28 10.39 -3.60
C ILE A 112 -11.74 10.82 -3.40
N THR A 113 -12.02 12.12 -3.38
CA THR A 113 -13.40 12.63 -3.30
C THR A 113 -14.23 12.14 -4.49
N GLU A 114 -13.70 12.24 -5.71
CA GLU A 114 -14.38 11.76 -6.92
C GLU A 114 -14.64 10.25 -6.88
N ALA A 115 -13.70 9.45 -6.35
CA ALA A 115 -13.88 8.00 -6.19
C ALA A 115 -15.03 7.70 -5.20
N VAL A 116 -15.05 8.34 -4.02
CA VAL A 116 -16.13 8.17 -3.04
C VAL A 116 -17.49 8.54 -3.64
N GLU A 117 -17.56 9.68 -4.32
CA GLU A 117 -18.80 10.14 -4.94
C GLU A 117 -19.28 9.20 -6.06
N THR A 118 -18.34 8.72 -6.89
CA THR A 118 -18.68 7.81 -7.99
C THR A 118 -19.17 6.46 -7.45
N ILE A 119 -18.53 5.90 -6.41
CA ILE A 119 -19.01 4.67 -5.76
C ILE A 119 -20.43 4.83 -5.25
N ARG A 120 -20.78 5.99 -4.66
CA ARG A 120 -22.12 6.26 -4.13
C ARG A 120 -23.18 6.49 -5.21
N LYS A 121 -22.83 7.23 -6.26
CA LYS A 121 -23.79 7.70 -7.29
C LYS A 121 -23.91 6.75 -8.48
N ASN A 122 -22.81 6.08 -8.84
CA ASN A 122 -22.73 5.18 -10.00
C ASN A 122 -21.79 4.01 -9.71
N PRO A 123 -22.18 3.07 -8.84
CA PRO A 123 -21.31 1.94 -8.43
C PRO A 123 -20.88 1.03 -9.58
N ASP A 124 -21.64 0.98 -10.68
CA ASP A 124 -21.33 0.19 -11.87
C ASP A 124 -20.27 0.84 -12.78
N SER A 125 -19.77 2.02 -12.41
CA SER A 125 -18.73 2.71 -13.17
C SER A 125 -17.45 1.90 -13.24
N ARG A 126 -16.89 1.80 -14.45
CA ARG A 126 -15.57 1.21 -14.72
C ARG A 126 -14.44 2.24 -14.68
N ARG A 127 -14.72 3.47 -14.19
CA ARG A 127 -13.82 4.63 -14.18
C ARG A 127 -13.45 5.09 -12.77
N ILE A 128 -13.63 4.24 -11.76
CA ILE A 128 -13.30 4.55 -10.37
C ILE A 128 -11.82 4.24 -10.17
N ILE A 129 -10.97 5.14 -10.64
CA ILE A 129 -9.51 5.00 -10.68
C ILE A 129 -8.89 6.19 -9.95
N VAL A 130 -7.85 5.91 -9.16
CA VAL A 130 -6.97 6.91 -8.54
C VAL A 130 -5.54 6.64 -9.02
N SER A 131 -4.91 7.63 -9.64
CA SER A 131 -3.54 7.53 -10.15
C SER A 131 -2.60 8.42 -9.37
N ALA A 132 -1.45 7.87 -9.00
CA ALA A 132 -0.31 8.62 -8.50
C ALA A 132 0.75 8.84 -9.61
N TRP A 133 0.68 8.07 -10.71
CA TRP A 133 1.62 8.17 -11.81
C TRP A 133 1.21 9.29 -12.77
N ASN A 134 1.80 10.47 -12.56
CA ASN A 134 1.61 11.65 -13.38
C ASN A 134 2.89 11.91 -14.20
N VAL A 135 2.87 11.53 -15.47
CA VAL A 135 4.05 11.61 -16.36
C VAL A 135 4.59 13.05 -16.47
N GLY A 136 3.71 14.04 -16.44
CA GLY A 136 4.10 15.46 -16.53
C GLY A 136 4.69 16.03 -15.25
N ASP A 137 4.67 15.27 -14.14
CA ASP A 137 5.05 15.77 -12.81
C ASP A 137 6.13 14.92 -12.13
N LEU A 138 6.65 13.89 -12.82
CA LEU A 138 7.63 12.95 -12.24
C LEU A 138 8.91 13.63 -11.77
N GLU A 139 9.35 14.70 -12.43
CA GLU A 139 10.55 15.46 -12.07
C GLU A 139 10.38 16.25 -10.76
N ASN A 140 9.15 16.49 -10.32
CA ASN A 140 8.81 17.14 -9.06
C ASN A 140 8.62 16.16 -7.89
N MET A 141 8.99 14.90 -8.07
CA MET A 141 8.87 13.84 -7.07
C MET A 141 10.24 13.34 -6.66
N ASN A 142 10.56 13.39 -5.35
CA ASN A 142 11.83 12.86 -4.85
C ASN A 142 11.91 11.33 -5.01
N LEU A 143 10.75 10.66 -5.05
CA LEU A 143 10.62 9.24 -5.35
C LEU A 143 9.38 9.00 -6.24
N PRO A 144 9.56 8.64 -7.53
CA PRO A 144 8.44 8.28 -8.40
C PRO A 144 7.61 7.13 -7.84
N PRO A 145 6.26 7.21 -7.89
CA PRO A 145 5.37 6.27 -7.22
C PRO A 145 5.57 4.81 -7.64
N CYS A 146 5.84 3.92 -6.70
CA CYS A 146 5.90 2.47 -6.93
C CYS A 146 4.50 1.89 -7.10
N HIS A 147 3.57 2.18 -6.19
CA HIS A 147 2.15 1.86 -6.34
C HIS A 147 1.49 2.97 -7.17
N ALA A 148 1.42 2.69 -8.50
CA ALA A 148 1.19 3.70 -9.51
C ALA A 148 -0.27 4.14 -9.63
N PHE A 149 -1.22 3.21 -9.55
CA PHE A 149 -2.65 3.49 -9.56
C PHE A 149 -3.44 2.34 -8.96
N PHE A 150 -4.67 2.63 -8.56
CA PHE A 150 -5.62 1.62 -8.11
C PHE A 150 -7.03 1.90 -8.62
N GLN A 151 -7.83 0.84 -8.71
CA GLN A 151 -9.19 0.86 -9.21
C GLN A 151 -10.14 0.19 -8.23
N PHE A 152 -11.32 0.77 -8.07
CA PHE A 152 -12.40 0.16 -7.31
C PHE A 152 -13.41 -0.54 -8.22
N TYR A 153 -14.05 -1.58 -7.67
CA TYR A 153 -15.09 -2.36 -8.32
C TYR A 153 -16.18 -2.71 -7.31
N VAL A 154 -17.44 -2.47 -7.66
CA VAL A 154 -18.59 -2.78 -6.82
C VAL A 154 -19.39 -3.92 -7.42
N ALA A 155 -19.68 -4.95 -6.65
CA ALA A 155 -20.59 -6.04 -7.01
C ALA A 155 -21.20 -6.65 -5.75
N ASP A 156 -22.47 -7.02 -5.80
CA ASP A 156 -23.20 -7.71 -4.72
C ASP A 156 -23.07 -7.02 -3.35
N GLY A 157 -23.11 -5.67 -3.34
CA GLY A 157 -22.95 -4.86 -2.14
C GLY A 157 -21.55 -4.91 -1.51
N ARG A 158 -20.55 -5.32 -2.28
CA ARG A 158 -19.16 -5.41 -1.87
C ARG A 158 -18.29 -4.48 -2.73
N LEU A 159 -17.36 -3.79 -2.07
CA LEU A 159 -16.33 -2.98 -2.71
C LEU A 159 -15.04 -3.78 -2.75
N SER A 160 -14.46 -3.93 -3.94
CA SER A 160 -13.12 -4.52 -4.14
C SER A 160 -12.16 -3.46 -4.67
N LEU A 161 -10.86 -3.65 -4.43
CA LEU A 161 -9.80 -2.75 -4.86
C LEU A 161 -8.71 -3.54 -5.57
N GLN A 162 -8.29 -3.08 -6.75
CA GLN A 162 -7.10 -3.59 -7.43
C GLN A 162 -6.03 -2.53 -7.49
N LEU A 163 -4.83 -2.85 -6.97
CA LEU A 163 -3.63 -2.03 -7.04
C LEU A 163 -2.72 -2.54 -8.15
N TYR A 164 -2.16 -1.64 -8.97
CA TYR A 164 -0.99 -1.89 -9.79
C TYR A 164 0.25 -1.24 -9.18
N GLN A 165 1.21 -2.06 -8.80
CA GLN A 165 2.52 -1.65 -8.28
C GLN A 165 3.60 -1.98 -9.32
N ARG A 166 4.21 -0.95 -9.92
CA ARG A 166 5.19 -1.08 -11.01
C ARG A 166 6.53 -1.67 -10.55
N SER A 167 6.90 -1.41 -9.31
CA SER A 167 8.16 -1.82 -8.68
C SER A 167 7.87 -2.26 -7.26
N ALA A 168 8.25 -3.48 -6.90
CA ALA A 168 7.81 -4.13 -5.69
C ALA A 168 8.98 -4.85 -4.99
N ASP A 169 9.57 -4.18 -3.99
CA ASP A 169 10.42 -4.83 -2.99
C ASP A 169 9.55 -5.80 -2.17
N ILE A 170 9.70 -7.09 -2.45
CA ILE A 170 8.81 -8.10 -1.88
C ILE A 170 9.05 -8.28 -0.39
N PHE A 171 10.28 -8.12 0.09
CA PHE A 171 10.58 -8.38 1.49
C PHE A 171 10.19 -7.22 2.43
N LEU A 172 10.55 -5.97 2.11
CA LEU A 172 10.24 -4.82 2.96
C LEU A 172 8.95 -4.12 2.56
N GLY A 173 8.79 -3.74 1.28
CA GLY A 173 7.71 -2.87 0.83
C GLY A 173 6.36 -3.57 0.67
N VAL A 174 6.30 -4.68 -0.06
CA VAL A 174 5.04 -5.37 -0.40
C VAL A 174 4.18 -5.70 0.82
N PRO A 175 4.70 -6.19 1.96
CA PRO A 175 3.90 -6.43 3.16
C PRO A 175 3.19 -5.17 3.70
N PHE A 176 3.86 -4.03 3.66
CA PHE A 176 3.28 -2.73 4.04
C PHE A 176 2.19 -2.32 3.06
N ASN A 177 2.45 -2.45 1.74
CA ASN A 177 1.48 -2.10 0.70
C ASN A 177 0.23 -2.98 0.76
N ILE A 178 0.34 -4.29 1.00
CA ILE A 178 -0.81 -5.18 1.20
C ILE A 178 -1.70 -4.66 2.33
N ALA A 179 -1.13 -4.39 3.50
CA ALA A 179 -1.90 -3.93 4.66
C ALA A 179 -2.48 -2.52 4.45
N SER A 180 -1.72 -1.60 3.85
CA SER A 180 -2.15 -0.22 3.59
C SER A 180 -3.36 -0.18 2.64
N TYR A 181 -3.31 -0.90 1.51
CA TYR A 181 -4.41 -0.90 0.55
C TYR A 181 -5.61 -1.74 0.99
N ALA A 182 -5.40 -2.79 1.77
CA ALA A 182 -6.49 -3.51 2.42
C ALA A 182 -7.22 -2.61 3.45
N LEU A 183 -6.47 -1.77 4.17
CA LEU A 183 -7.04 -0.79 5.09
C LEU A 183 -7.82 0.29 4.33
N LEU A 184 -7.23 0.86 3.26
CA LEU A 184 -7.93 1.81 2.40
C LEU A 184 -9.23 1.23 1.86
N LEU A 185 -9.24 -0.04 1.43
CA LEU A 185 -10.45 -0.73 0.99
C LEU A 185 -11.51 -0.80 2.09
N GLN A 186 -11.14 -1.15 3.33
CA GLN A 186 -12.09 -1.18 4.46
C GLN A 186 -12.67 0.21 4.77
N MET A 187 -11.80 1.24 4.80
CA MET A 187 -12.21 2.63 5.03
C MET A 187 -13.18 3.11 3.94
N MET A 188 -12.84 2.89 2.67
CA MET A 188 -13.68 3.25 1.53
C MET A 188 -15.02 2.51 1.54
N ALA A 189 -15.03 1.22 1.85
CA ALA A 189 -16.25 0.43 1.97
C ALA A 189 -17.16 1.00 3.08
N GLN A 190 -16.61 1.31 4.26
CA GLN A 190 -17.37 1.88 5.37
C GLN A 190 -18.04 3.21 4.98
N VAL A 191 -17.26 4.17 4.45
CA VAL A 191 -17.80 5.50 4.15
C VAL A 191 -18.78 5.51 2.97
N THR A 192 -18.75 4.48 2.13
CA THR A 192 -19.69 4.33 1.01
C THR A 192 -20.87 3.40 1.31
N GLY A 193 -20.94 2.83 2.53
CA GLY A 193 -22.01 1.94 2.96
C GLY A 193 -21.96 0.54 2.34
N LEU A 194 -20.79 0.10 1.88
CA LEU A 194 -20.56 -1.21 1.28
C LEU A 194 -19.77 -2.12 2.25
N ARG A 195 -19.74 -3.43 1.96
CA ARG A 195 -18.84 -4.37 2.62
C ARG A 195 -17.51 -4.44 1.87
N ALA A 196 -16.39 -4.64 2.58
CA ALA A 196 -15.12 -4.88 1.93
C ALA A 196 -15.14 -6.25 1.22
N GLY A 197 -14.74 -6.26 -0.04
CA GLY A 197 -14.65 -7.45 -0.91
C GLY A 197 -13.23 -7.98 -1.00
N ASP A 198 -12.68 -8.01 -2.21
CA ASP A 198 -11.32 -8.50 -2.46
C ASP A 198 -10.33 -7.34 -2.61
N PHE A 199 -9.16 -7.49 -2.01
CA PHE A 199 -7.98 -6.73 -2.41
C PHE A 199 -7.16 -7.54 -3.43
N VAL A 200 -6.95 -6.99 -4.61
CA VAL A 200 -6.17 -7.58 -5.68
C VAL A 200 -4.89 -6.78 -5.87
N HIS A 201 -3.74 -7.41 -5.69
CA HIS A 201 -2.44 -6.75 -5.80
C HIS A 201 -1.70 -7.26 -7.03
N THR A 202 -1.58 -6.42 -8.04
CA THR A 202 -0.88 -6.70 -9.29
C THR A 202 0.48 -6.03 -9.27
N LEU A 203 1.53 -6.80 -9.47
CA LEU A 203 2.93 -6.38 -9.44
C LEU A 203 3.51 -6.38 -10.85
N GLY A 204 4.28 -5.35 -11.19
CA GLY A 204 5.13 -5.29 -12.36
C GLY A 204 6.47 -5.99 -12.12
N ASP A 205 7.55 -5.21 -11.88
CA ASP A 205 8.85 -5.75 -11.44
C ASP A 205 8.76 -6.14 -9.96
N ALA A 206 8.64 -7.44 -9.70
CA ALA A 206 8.55 -8.00 -8.35
C ALA A 206 9.91 -8.61 -7.99
N HIS A 207 10.60 -8.03 -7.01
CA HIS A 207 11.99 -8.36 -6.73
C HIS A 207 12.29 -8.57 -5.25
N ILE A 208 13.32 -9.39 -5.01
CA ILE A 208 13.97 -9.57 -3.72
C ILE A 208 15.39 -9.01 -3.89
N TYR A 209 15.78 -8.05 -3.05
CA TYR A 209 17.15 -7.57 -2.99
C TYR A 209 18.08 -8.68 -2.49
N THR A 210 19.30 -8.77 -3.04
CA THR A 210 20.22 -9.87 -2.73
C THR A 210 20.67 -9.88 -1.27
N ASN A 211 20.66 -8.74 -0.59
CA ASN A 211 20.92 -8.62 0.84
C ASN A 211 19.75 -9.11 1.74
N HIS A 212 18.62 -9.52 1.16
CA HIS A 212 17.46 -10.04 1.90
C HIS A 212 17.24 -11.56 1.71
N LEU A 213 18.10 -12.27 1.01
CA LEU A 213 17.91 -13.69 0.69
C LEU A 213 17.79 -14.56 1.94
N GLU A 214 18.71 -14.41 2.90
CA GLU A 214 18.69 -15.17 4.16
C GLU A 214 17.41 -14.87 4.98
N GLN A 215 16.96 -13.61 4.98
CA GLN A 215 15.74 -13.20 5.66
C GLN A 215 14.49 -13.81 5.02
N VAL A 216 14.46 -13.89 3.70
CA VAL A 216 13.35 -14.51 2.95
C VAL A 216 13.35 -16.03 3.20
N GLU A 217 14.48 -16.69 3.16
CA GLU A 217 14.61 -18.11 3.48
C GLU A 217 14.12 -18.40 4.89
N LEU A 218 14.56 -17.62 5.89
CA LEU A 218 14.06 -17.72 7.26
C LEU A 218 12.54 -17.52 7.33
N GLN A 219 12.00 -16.52 6.63
CA GLN A 219 10.55 -16.25 6.65
C GLN A 219 9.76 -17.43 6.05
N LEU A 220 10.27 -18.07 5.02
CA LEU A 220 9.63 -19.22 4.37
C LEU A 220 9.58 -20.48 5.26
N THR A 221 10.44 -20.60 6.27
CA THR A 221 10.38 -21.71 7.25
C THR A 221 9.25 -21.58 8.27
N ARG A 222 8.58 -20.42 8.34
CA ARG A 222 7.61 -20.10 9.40
C ARG A 222 6.19 -20.50 9.00
N ASP A 223 5.47 -21.10 9.95
CA ASP A 223 4.08 -21.47 9.77
C ASP A 223 3.15 -20.24 9.69
N PHE A 224 2.06 -20.39 8.96
CA PHE A 224 0.99 -19.40 8.96
C PHE A 224 0.22 -19.45 10.26
N ARG A 225 -0.08 -18.27 10.80
CA ARG A 225 -1.00 -18.10 11.94
C ARG A 225 -2.30 -17.44 11.45
N PRO A 226 -3.39 -17.54 12.22
CA PRO A 226 -4.65 -16.89 11.87
C PRO A 226 -4.46 -15.41 11.56
N LEU A 227 -5.21 -14.90 10.57
CA LEU A 227 -5.20 -13.48 10.25
C LEU A 227 -5.85 -12.69 11.40
N PRO A 228 -5.34 -11.49 11.70
CA PRO A 228 -5.96 -10.60 12.66
C PRO A 228 -7.25 -9.98 12.12
N THR A 229 -7.98 -9.34 13.01
CA THR A 229 -9.14 -8.52 12.67
C THR A 229 -8.80 -7.05 12.84
N MET A 230 -9.04 -6.24 11.81
CA MET A 230 -8.98 -4.79 11.89
C MET A 230 -10.39 -4.25 12.15
N LYS A 231 -10.60 -3.64 13.33
CA LYS A 231 -11.80 -2.89 13.64
C LYS A 231 -11.59 -1.42 13.37
N ILE A 232 -12.58 -0.81 12.72
CA ILE A 232 -12.59 0.61 12.39
C ILE A 232 -13.78 1.25 13.11
N ASN A 233 -13.60 2.44 13.70
CA ASN A 233 -14.65 3.18 14.37
C ASN A 233 -15.83 3.43 13.41
N PRO A 234 -17.02 2.85 13.65
CA PRO A 234 -18.16 2.94 12.73
C PRO A 234 -18.79 4.34 12.67
N GLU A 235 -18.46 5.22 13.61
CA GLU A 235 -18.99 6.60 13.64
C GLU A 235 -18.32 7.51 12.61
N VAL A 236 -17.16 7.15 12.09
CA VAL A 236 -16.48 7.93 11.04
C VAL A 236 -17.21 7.76 9.71
N LYS A 237 -17.66 8.87 9.12
CA LYS A 237 -18.49 8.90 7.89
C LYS A 237 -17.79 9.52 6.69
N SER A 238 -16.66 10.21 6.90
CA SER A 238 -15.83 10.77 5.85
C SER A 238 -14.47 10.08 5.82
N ILE A 239 -13.97 9.78 4.61
CA ILE A 239 -12.66 9.15 4.42
C ILE A 239 -11.51 10.02 4.97
N PHE A 240 -11.72 11.32 5.11
CA PHE A 240 -10.74 12.29 5.57
C PHE A 240 -10.77 12.54 7.08
N ASP A 241 -11.78 12.01 7.79
CA ASP A 241 -11.96 12.25 9.23
C ASP A 241 -11.32 11.15 10.09
N PHE A 242 -10.84 10.08 9.48
CA PHE A 242 -10.16 9.01 10.21
C PHE A 242 -8.89 9.49 10.89
N LYS A 243 -8.68 9.02 12.12
CA LYS A 243 -7.50 9.23 12.94
C LYS A 243 -6.92 7.89 13.38
N TYR A 244 -5.69 7.90 13.85
CA TYR A 244 -5.02 6.69 14.31
C TYR A 244 -5.83 5.90 15.35
N GLU A 245 -6.51 6.61 16.26
CA GLU A 245 -7.32 6.04 17.36
C GLU A 245 -8.59 5.34 16.88
N ASP A 246 -9.00 5.54 15.63
CA ASP A 246 -10.19 4.90 15.04
C ASP A 246 -9.92 3.45 14.60
N PHE A 247 -8.67 2.98 14.72
CA PHE A 247 -8.26 1.64 14.28
C PHE A 247 -7.83 0.78 15.47
N THR A 248 -8.40 -0.41 15.56
CA THR A 248 -8.02 -1.41 16.58
C THR A 248 -7.71 -2.73 15.91
N LEU A 249 -6.45 -3.18 16.06
CA LEU A 249 -6.03 -4.50 15.59
C LEU A 249 -6.24 -5.52 16.69
N GLU A 250 -7.06 -6.55 16.42
CA GLU A 250 -7.32 -7.66 17.36
C GLU A 250 -6.71 -8.96 16.85
N ASN A 251 -6.29 -9.81 17.79
CA ASN A 251 -5.79 -11.17 17.53
C ASN A 251 -4.57 -11.23 16.61
N TYR A 252 -3.71 -10.22 16.64
CA TYR A 252 -2.46 -10.23 15.87
C TYR A 252 -1.37 -10.96 16.65
N ASP A 253 -1.11 -12.21 16.27
CA ASP A 253 -0.06 -13.08 16.85
C ASP A 253 0.98 -13.45 15.78
N PRO A 254 1.88 -12.53 15.38
CA PRO A 254 2.88 -12.80 14.37
C PRO A 254 4.11 -13.49 14.94
N HIS A 255 4.88 -14.16 14.07
CA HIS A 255 6.27 -14.50 14.37
C HIS A 255 7.10 -13.21 14.58
N PRO A 256 8.25 -13.32 15.27
CA PRO A 256 9.12 -12.18 15.51
C PRO A 256 9.49 -11.42 14.24
N HIS A 257 9.76 -10.13 14.39
CA HIS A 257 10.27 -9.30 13.30
C HIS A 257 11.55 -9.89 12.69
N ILE A 258 11.73 -9.75 11.38
CA ILE A 258 12.96 -10.05 10.67
C ILE A 258 13.48 -8.72 10.13
N LYS A 259 14.66 -8.30 10.61
CA LYS A 259 15.29 -7.06 10.17
C LYS A 259 15.84 -7.22 8.74
N GLY A 260 15.65 -6.22 7.90
CA GLY A 260 16.29 -6.04 6.61
C GLY A 260 16.75 -4.60 6.46
N ASP A 261 17.90 -4.40 5.82
CA ASP A 261 18.42 -3.06 5.56
C ASP A 261 17.84 -2.54 4.24
N VAL A 262 17.45 -1.27 4.22
CA VAL A 262 16.87 -0.63 3.02
C VAL A 262 17.95 -0.46 1.96
N ALA A 263 17.69 -0.81 0.72
CA ALA A 263 18.54 -0.51 -0.42
C ALA A 263 18.19 0.90 -0.96
N VAL A 264 19.13 1.84 -0.87
CA VAL A 264 18.99 3.26 -1.24
C VAL A 264 20.01 3.71 -2.29
#